data_3fc55177350ba259223be40b19eb51b0
#
_entry.id   3fc55177350ba259223be40b19eb51b0
#
_cell.length_a   1.000
_cell.length_b   1.000
_cell.length_c   1.000
_cell.angle_alpha   90.00
_cell.angle_beta   90.00
_cell.angle_gamma   90.00
#
_symmetry.space_group_name_H-M   'P 1'
#
loop_
_entity.id
_entity.type
_entity.pdbx_description
1 polymer ?
#
loop_
_entity_poly.entity_id
_entity_poly.type
_entity_poly.pdbx_seq_one_letter_code
_entity_poly.pdbx_strand_id
1 'polypeptide(L)'
;PANRDLLEQAARHHEDGFADHDSSPKLNGQKYPIDSNELTWQSLLPAWSKSTDESIKIDPWVALLVSVHGLQLSNDISRAPDGPRRYEMAEMRRMFEANKVQQRQIEIQEKLRASLGMKVDEVRRMGIAHDLNAPREMDLAIDYRLLGAMNVVATALLAGESVAGVAPH
;
A
#
# COMPACT_ATOMS: atom_id res chain seq x y z
N PRO A 1 -7.90 -4.92 -17.59
CA PRO A 1 -7.36 -3.69 -17.03
C PRO A 1 -7.30 -2.61 -18.09
N ALA A 2 -7.70 -1.39 -17.74
CA ALA A 2 -7.72 -0.26 -18.69
C ALA A 2 -6.29 0.10 -19.13
N ASN A 3 -5.28 -0.26 -18.36
CA ASN A 3 -3.89 0.04 -18.65
C ASN A 3 -2.93 -1.01 -18.06
N ARG A 4 -2.74 -2.10 -18.81
CA ARG A 4 -1.90 -3.22 -18.38
C ARG A 4 -0.46 -2.79 -18.06
N ASP A 5 0.12 -1.93 -18.88
CA ASP A 5 1.52 -1.50 -18.71
C ASP A 5 1.72 -0.69 -17.43
N LEU A 6 0.75 0.17 -17.08
CA LEU A 6 0.79 0.94 -15.82
C LEU A 6 0.57 0.04 -14.61
N LEU A 7 -0.27 -0.99 -14.72
CA LEU A 7 -0.42 -1.98 -13.65
C LEU A 7 0.87 -2.78 -13.42
N GLU A 8 1.55 -3.21 -14.50
CA GLU A 8 2.83 -3.88 -14.41
C GLU A 8 3.91 -2.97 -13.78
N GLN A 9 3.92 -1.68 -14.12
CA GLN A 9 4.80 -0.71 -13.47
C GLN A 9 4.46 -0.55 -11.99
N ALA A 10 3.18 -0.42 -11.63
CA ALA A 10 2.79 -0.35 -10.22
C ALA A 10 3.23 -1.59 -9.44
N ALA A 11 3.07 -2.79 -10.01
CA ALA A 11 3.52 -4.03 -9.40
C ALA A 11 5.05 -4.12 -9.23
N ARG A 12 5.82 -3.51 -10.13
CA ARG A 12 7.29 -3.47 -10.03
C ARG A 12 7.79 -2.48 -8.97
N HIS A 13 7.09 -1.36 -8.82
CA HIS A 13 7.59 -0.19 -8.08
C HIS A 13 6.90 0.03 -6.71
N HIS A 14 5.89 -0.78 -6.36
CA HIS A 14 5.15 -0.57 -5.10
C HIS A 14 6.00 -0.78 -3.84
N GLU A 15 7.15 -1.45 -3.96
CA GLU A 15 8.09 -1.71 -2.88
C GLU A 15 9.43 -0.98 -3.02
N ASP A 16 9.60 -0.05 -3.97
CA ASP A 16 10.85 0.69 -4.19
C ASP A 16 11.35 1.44 -2.93
N GLY A 17 10.45 1.76 -2.02
CA GLY A 17 10.81 2.34 -0.73
C GLY A 17 11.64 1.43 0.17
N PHE A 18 11.67 0.13 -0.10
CA PHE A 18 12.47 -0.86 0.64
C PHE A 18 13.89 -1.05 0.07
N ALA A 19 14.24 -0.39 -1.03
CA ALA A 19 15.53 -0.57 -1.70
C ALA A 19 16.75 -0.44 -0.76
N ASP A 20 16.70 0.48 0.23
CA ASP A 20 17.78 0.62 1.21
C ASP A 20 17.86 -0.58 2.15
N HIS A 21 16.72 -1.17 2.51
CA HIS A 21 16.64 -2.39 3.32
C HIS A 21 17.15 -3.59 2.52
N ASP A 22 16.75 -3.71 1.25
CA ASP A 22 17.11 -4.84 0.40
C ASP A 22 18.59 -4.83 0.02
N SER A 23 19.19 -3.64 -0.12
CA SER A 23 20.63 -3.49 -0.41
C SER A 23 21.52 -3.82 0.80
N SER A 24 20.98 -3.73 2.02
CA SER A 24 21.71 -4.02 3.27
C SER A 24 20.76 -4.63 4.31
N PRO A 25 20.29 -5.87 4.07
CA PRO A 25 19.28 -6.47 4.91
C PRO A 25 19.81 -6.76 6.31
N LYS A 26 19.04 -6.39 7.32
CA LYS A 26 19.30 -6.82 8.68
C LYS A 26 19.04 -8.32 8.80
N LEU A 27 19.82 -9.01 9.60
CA LEU A 27 19.64 -10.43 9.85
C LEU A 27 18.84 -10.64 11.14
N ASN A 28 17.93 -11.61 11.13
CA ASN A 28 17.23 -12.07 12.33
C ASN A 28 18.12 -12.97 13.20
N GLY A 29 17.62 -13.44 14.33
CA GLY A 29 18.36 -14.30 15.26
C GLY A 29 18.85 -15.63 14.66
N GLN A 30 18.28 -16.04 13.52
CA GLN A 30 18.69 -17.25 12.78
C GLN A 30 19.66 -16.95 11.64
N LYS A 31 20.13 -15.70 11.52
CA LYS A 31 21.03 -15.20 10.46
C LYS A 31 20.42 -15.19 9.05
N TYR A 32 19.11 -15.17 8.92
CA TYR A 32 18.41 -14.90 7.67
C TYR A 32 18.05 -13.41 7.56
N PRO A 33 17.94 -12.87 6.33
CA PRO A 33 17.37 -11.55 6.13
C PRO A 33 16.01 -11.43 6.84
N ILE A 34 15.78 -10.31 7.52
CA ILE A 34 14.48 -10.02 8.14
C ILE A 34 13.44 -9.88 7.04
N ASP A 35 12.38 -10.68 7.11
CA ASP A 35 11.23 -10.60 6.22
C ASP A 35 10.43 -9.30 6.46
N SER A 36 9.70 -8.83 5.45
CA SER A 36 8.83 -7.67 5.58
C SER A 36 7.80 -7.81 6.71
N ASN A 37 7.33 -9.03 6.99
CA ASN A 37 6.43 -9.35 8.11
C ASN A 37 7.11 -9.25 9.48
N GLU A 38 8.43 -9.33 9.55
CA GLU A 38 9.23 -9.15 10.78
C GLU A 38 9.64 -7.69 10.99
N LEU A 39 9.44 -6.82 9.98
CA LEU A 39 9.76 -5.41 10.09
C LEU A 39 8.81 -4.70 11.03
N THR A 40 9.36 -3.76 11.76
CA THR A 40 8.56 -2.91 12.65
C THR A 40 7.84 -1.80 11.85
N TRP A 41 6.75 -1.29 12.39
CA TRP A 41 6.01 -0.17 11.81
C TRP A 41 6.91 1.07 11.58
N GLN A 42 7.97 1.26 12.38
CA GLN A 42 8.95 2.34 12.22
C GLN A 42 9.73 2.23 10.90
N SER A 43 9.91 1.02 10.39
CA SER A 43 10.55 0.77 9.09
C SER A 43 9.53 0.75 7.96
N LEU A 44 8.36 0.15 8.18
CA LEU A 44 7.32 -0.01 7.16
C LEU A 44 6.70 1.32 6.71
N LEU A 45 6.29 2.17 7.65
CA LEU A 45 5.59 3.43 7.32
C LEU A 45 6.43 4.39 6.45
N PRO A 46 7.72 4.64 6.75
CA PRO A 46 8.57 5.45 5.87
C PRO A 46 8.81 4.79 4.51
N ALA A 47 8.98 3.47 4.44
CA ALA A 47 9.19 2.76 3.18
C ALA A 47 7.99 2.89 2.25
N TRP A 48 6.77 2.68 2.72
CA TRP A 48 5.56 2.87 1.90
C TRP A 48 5.38 4.32 1.44
N SER A 49 5.72 5.30 2.28
CA SER A 49 5.72 6.71 1.88
C SER A 49 6.73 6.97 0.76
N LYS A 50 7.93 6.39 0.87
CA LYS A 50 9.01 6.51 -0.13
C LYS A 50 8.60 5.82 -1.45
N SER A 51 7.99 4.62 -1.40
CA SER A 51 7.47 3.95 -2.60
C SER A 51 6.51 4.84 -3.38
N THR A 52 5.60 5.54 -2.69
CA THR A 52 4.69 6.49 -3.32
C THR A 52 5.45 7.65 -3.96
N ASP A 53 6.45 8.23 -3.27
CA ASP A 53 7.25 9.34 -3.79
C ASP A 53 8.05 8.97 -5.04
N GLU A 54 8.62 7.77 -5.07
CA GLU A 54 9.31 7.27 -6.25
C GLU A 54 8.33 7.04 -7.41
N SER A 55 7.17 6.48 -7.13
CA SER A 55 6.13 6.23 -8.15
C SER A 55 5.59 7.50 -8.80
N ILE A 56 5.54 8.62 -8.09
CA ILE A 56 5.13 9.95 -8.65
C ILE A 56 6.04 10.36 -9.81
N LYS A 57 7.31 9.97 -9.79
CA LYS A 57 8.28 10.27 -10.84
C LYS A 57 8.07 9.44 -12.12
N ILE A 58 7.32 8.35 -12.02
CA ILE A 58 7.06 7.41 -13.12
C ILE A 58 5.82 7.82 -13.88
N ASP A 59 4.66 7.76 -13.23
CA ASP A 59 3.36 8.08 -13.82
C ASP A 59 2.32 8.37 -12.73
N PRO A 60 1.39 9.33 -12.93
CA PRO A 60 0.35 9.63 -11.94
C PRO A 60 -0.59 8.47 -11.61
N TRP A 61 -0.88 7.57 -12.56
CA TRP A 61 -1.71 6.40 -12.32
C TRP A 61 -0.98 5.34 -11.49
N VAL A 62 0.28 5.08 -11.81
CA VAL A 62 1.16 4.21 -11.01
C VAL A 62 1.25 4.70 -9.58
N ALA A 63 1.51 6.00 -9.40
CA ALA A 63 1.58 6.63 -8.08
C ALA A 63 0.25 6.53 -7.31
N LEU A 64 -0.87 6.67 -8.01
CA LEU A 64 -2.20 6.54 -7.40
C LEU A 64 -2.42 5.12 -6.88
N LEU A 65 -2.10 4.08 -7.65
CA LEU A 65 -2.20 2.68 -7.25
C LEU A 65 -1.30 2.37 -6.05
N VAL A 66 -0.03 2.78 -6.09
CA VAL A 66 0.93 2.58 -5.00
C VAL A 66 0.50 3.33 -3.74
N SER A 67 -0.05 4.55 -3.88
CA SER A 67 -0.57 5.34 -2.76
C SER A 67 -1.80 4.69 -2.11
N VAL A 68 -2.72 4.10 -2.91
CA VAL A 68 -3.87 3.34 -2.39
C VAL A 68 -3.39 2.12 -1.60
N HIS A 69 -2.38 1.41 -2.12
CA HIS A 69 -1.78 0.28 -1.42
C HIS A 69 -1.14 0.69 -0.08
N GLY A 70 -0.31 1.74 -0.08
CA GLY A 70 0.30 2.29 1.13
C GLY A 70 -0.72 2.77 2.17
N LEU A 71 -1.85 3.36 1.73
CA LEU A 71 -2.96 3.73 2.60
C LEU A 71 -3.58 2.50 3.27
N GLN A 72 -3.86 1.43 2.50
CA GLN A 72 -4.43 0.20 3.03
C GLN A 72 -3.52 -0.43 4.09
N LEU A 73 -2.24 -0.58 3.80
CA LEU A 73 -1.26 -1.14 4.72
C LEU A 73 -1.10 -0.30 6.00
N SER A 74 -1.11 1.03 5.87
CA SER A 74 -1.07 1.92 7.05
C SER A 74 -2.33 1.85 7.89
N ASN A 75 -3.51 1.58 7.29
CA ASN A 75 -4.75 1.31 8.00
C ASN A 75 -4.63 0.04 8.88
N ASP A 76 -4.00 -1.01 8.36
CA ASP A 76 -3.81 -2.25 9.14
C ASP A 76 -2.88 -2.02 10.34
N ILE A 77 -1.85 -1.19 10.20
CA ILE A 77 -1.01 -0.78 11.32
C ILE A 77 -1.77 0.08 12.34
N SER A 78 -2.67 0.95 11.90
CA SER A 78 -3.42 1.85 12.79
C SER A 78 -4.54 1.14 13.55
N ARG A 79 -4.96 -0.07 13.14
CA ARG A 79 -6.03 -0.80 13.81
C ARG A 79 -5.71 -1.02 15.28
N ALA A 80 -6.69 -0.67 16.11
CA ALA A 80 -6.63 -0.98 17.51
C ALA A 80 -6.74 -2.51 17.72
N PRO A 81 -6.02 -3.10 18.67
CA PRO A 81 -6.28 -4.46 19.09
C PRO A 81 -7.74 -4.59 19.58
N ASP A 82 -8.39 -5.69 19.26
CA ASP A 82 -9.75 -5.95 19.69
C ASP A 82 -9.88 -5.98 21.23
N GLY A 83 -10.86 -5.24 21.76
CA GLY A 83 -11.27 -5.26 23.15
C GLY A 83 -11.02 -3.97 23.93
N PRO A 84 -11.64 -3.82 25.13
CA PRO A 84 -11.52 -2.64 25.97
C PRO A 84 -10.17 -2.66 26.69
N ARG A 85 -9.13 -2.17 26.07
CA ARG A 85 -7.79 -2.04 26.67
C ARG A 85 -7.43 -0.57 26.87
N ARG A 86 -6.70 -0.29 27.94
CA ARG A 86 -5.91 0.96 28.02
C ARG A 86 -4.77 0.80 27.03
N TYR A 87 -4.76 1.65 25.99
CA TYR A 87 -3.66 1.67 25.04
C TYR A 87 -2.36 2.04 25.74
N GLU A 88 -1.33 1.23 25.53
CA GLU A 88 0.01 1.59 25.94
C GLU A 88 0.53 2.78 25.12
N MET A 89 1.45 3.56 25.68
CA MET A 89 2.04 4.72 24.99
C MET A 89 2.65 4.33 23.63
N ALA A 90 3.22 3.13 23.53
CA ALA A 90 3.78 2.61 22.29
C ALA A 90 2.72 2.39 21.20
N GLU A 91 1.55 1.88 21.59
CA GLU A 91 0.40 1.69 20.67
C GLU A 91 -0.17 3.01 20.21
N MET A 92 -0.35 3.96 21.12
CA MET A 92 -0.80 5.32 20.73
C MET A 92 0.17 5.99 19.76
N ARG A 93 1.48 5.85 19.99
CA ARG A 93 2.50 6.37 19.08
C ARG A 93 2.42 5.70 17.70
N ARG A 94 2.27 4.39 17.64
CA ARG A 94 2.10 3.64 16.40
C ARG A 94 0.89 4.15 15.61
N MET A 95 -0.28 4.26 16.25
CA MET A 95 -1.50 4.76 15.62
C MET A 95 -1.33 6.20 15.11
N PHE A 96 -0.69 7.06 15.89
CA PHE A 96 -0.45 8.44 15.52
C PHE A 96 0.46 8.57 14.29
N GLU A 97 1.55 7.81 14.22
CA GLU A 97 2.45 7.83 13.07
C GLU A 97 1.79 7.19 11.82
N ALA A 98 1.01 6.12 11.99
CA ALA A 98 0.23 5.55 10.91
C ALA A 98 -0.80 6.55 10.36
N ASN A 99 -1.52 7.28 11.23
CA ASN A 99 -2.48 8.30 10.81
C ASN A 99 -1.81 9.45 10.02
N LYS A 100 -0.58 9.85 10.36
CA LYS A 100 0.16 10.83 9.57
C LYS A 100 0.43 10.34 8.14
N VAL A 101 0.85 9.07 8.01
CA VAL A 101 1.08 8.47 6.69
C VAL A 101 -0.23 8.39 5.91
N GLN A 102 -1.32 7.97 6.54
CA GLN A 102 -2.65 7.93 5.91
C GLN A 102 -3.07 9.30 5.39
N GLN A 103 -2.97 10.33 6.23
CA GLN A 103 -3.32 11.69 5.83
C GLN A 103 -2.50 12.15 4.63
N ARG A 104 -1.19 11.90 4.65
CA ARG A 104 -0.31 12.19 3.53
C ARG A 104 -0.72 11.45 2.24
N GLN A 105 -1.02 10.16 2.34
CA GLN A 105 -1.46 9.37 1.19
C GLN A 105 -2.77 9.92 0.60
N ILE A 106 -3.72 10.31 1.44
CA ILE A 106 -4.98 10.92 1.01
C ILE A 106 -4.71 12.22 0.24
N GLU A 107 -3.88 13.11 0.76
CA GLU A 107 -3.53 14.38 0.12
C GLU A 107 -2.83 14.16 -1.25
N ILE A 108 -1.96 13.15 -1.35
CA ILE A 108 -1.31 12.77 -2.60
C ILE A 108 -2.35 12.25 -3.59
N GLN A 109 -3.25 11.36 -3.16
CA GLN A 109 -4.31 10.81 -4.00
C GLN A 109 -5.27 11.88 -4.54
N GLU A 110 -5.60 12.90 -3.75
CA GLU A 110 -6.41 14.03 -4.21
C GLU A 110 -5.72 14.78 -5.36
N LYS A 111 -4.44 15.07 -5.21
CA LYS A 111 -3.64 15.75 -6.25
C LYS A 111 -3.50 14.90 -7.52
N LEU A 112 -3.23 13.61 -7.36
CA LEU A 112 -3.10 12.68 -8.48
C LEU A 112 -4.43 12.52 -9.23
N ARG A 113 -5.56 12.35 -8.50
CA ARG A 113 -6.88 12.31 -9.13
C ARG A 113 -7.19 13.58 -9.91
N ALA A 114 -6.90 14.75 -9.34
CA ALA A 114 -7.07 16.01 -10.03
C ALA A 114 -6.24 16.10 -11.32
N SER A 115 -4.98 15.66 -11.28
CA SER A 115 -4.11 15.64 -12.48
C SER A 115 -4.59 14.67 -13.55
N LEU A 116 -5.25 13.58 -13.16
CA LEU A 116 -5.86 12.59 -14.05
C LEU A 116 -7.25 12.99 -14.54
N GLY A 117 -7.78 14.17 -14.15
CA GLY A 117 -9.12 14.63 -14.49
C GLY A 117 -10.24 13.84 -13.82
N MET A 118 -9.94 13.18 -12.71
CA MET A 118 -10.92 12.45 -11.90
C MET A 118 -11.59 13.42 -10.93
N LYS A 119 -12.89 13.23 -10.70
CA LYS A 119 -13.62 14.03 -9.71
C LYS A 119 -13.25 13.59 -8.29
N VAL A 120 -12.91 14.55 -7.45
CA VAL A 120 -12.68 14.32 -6.02
C VAL A 120 -13.95 14.69 -5.28
N ASP A 121 -14.61 13.72 -4.66
CA ASP A 121 -15.77 13.94 -3.81
C ASP A 121 -15.30 14.14 -2.36
N GLU A 122 -15.70 15.25 -1.75
CA GLU A 122 -15.30 15.60 -0.36
C GLU A 122 -15.74 14.56 0.68
N VAL A 123 -16.87 13.90 0.45
CA VAL A 123 -17.40 12.86 1.37
C VAL A 123 -16.55 11.59 1.35
N ARG A 124 -15.69 11.41 0.37
CA ARG A 124 -14.94 10.19 0.12
C ARG A 124 -13.47 10.25 0.53
N ARG A 125 -13.03 11.35 1.12
CA ARG A 125 -11.65 11.56 1.59
C ARG A 125 -11.18 10.53 2.62
N MET A 126 -12.07 9.79 3.24
CA MET A 126 -11.78 8.90 4.37
C MET A 126 -11.78 7.41 4.05
N GLY A 127 -11.87 7.00 2.79
CA GLY A 127 -11.88 5.58 2.44
C GLY A 127 -11.64 5.29 0.96
N ILE A 128 -11.36 4.04 0.65
CA ILE A 128 -11.33 3.49 -0.71
C ILE A 128 -12.77 3.40 -1.28
N ALA A 129 -13.69 4.22 -0.77
CA ALA A 129 -15.07 4.23 -1.23
C ALA A 129 -15.14 5.04 -2.52
N HIS A 130 -15.22 4.36 -3.62
CA HIS A 130 -15.23 4.90 -4.94
C HIS A 130 -16.64 5.05 -5.45
N ASP A 131 -16.90 6.09 -6.23
CA ASP A 131 -18.05 6.12 -7.09
C ASP A 131 -17.82 5.12 -8.23
N LEU A 132 -18.20 3.88 -7.99
CA LEU A 132 -18.11 2.83 -9.00
C LEU A 132 -18.92 3.16 -10.27
N ASN A 133 -19.72 4.22 -10.26
CA ASN A 133 -20.40 4.76 -11.44
C ASN A 133 -19.49 5.71 -12.24
N ALA A 134 -18.35 6.15 -11.68
CA ALA A 134 -17.36 6.90 -12.45
C ALA A 134 -16.39 5.92 -13.12
N PRO A 135 -16.31 5.86 -14.46
CA PRO A 135 -15.53 4.82 -15.16
C PRO A 135 -14.09 4.70 -14.69
N ARG A 136 -13.40 5.81 -14.46
CA ARG A 136 -12.01 5.81 -13.99
C ARG A 136 -11.83 5.32 -12.55
N GLU A 137 -12.79 5.55 -11.66
CA GLU A 137 -12.74 5.00 -10.30
C GLU A 137 -12.98 3.49 -10.32
N MET A 138 -13.82 2.99 -11.24
CA MET A 138 -13.97 1.55 -11.46
C MET A 138 -12.67 0.93 -11.97
N ASP A 139 -12.00 1.56 -12.95
CA ASP A 139 -10.71 1.10 -13.45
C ASP A 139 -9.67 1.05 -12.32
N LEU A 140 -9.60 2.10 -11.49
CA LEU A 140 -8.72 2.12 -10.32
C LEU A 140 -9.00 0.98 -9.35
N ALA A 141 -10.29 0.72 -9.06
CA ALA A 141 -10.67 -0.36 -8.16
C ALA A 141 -10.30 -1.75 -8.72
N ILE A 142 -10.45 -1.95 -10.03
CA ILE A 142 -10.05 -3.19 -10.71
C ILE A 142 -8.54 -3.34 -10.68
N ASP A 143 -7.79 -2.32 -11.09
CA ASP A 143 -6.33 -2.35 -11.14
C ASP A 143 -5.73 -2.53 -9.73
N TYR A 144 -6.32 -1.92 -8.71
CA TYR A 144 -5.92 -2.14 -7.32
C TYR A 144 -6.13 -3.57 -6.84
N ARG A 145 -7.26 -4.20 -7.17
CA ARG A 145 -7.51 -5.62 -6.84
C ARG A 145 -6.53 -6.53 -7.54
N LEU A 146 -6.20 -6.25 -8.80
CA LEU A 146 -5.20 -7.01 -9.55
C LEU A 146 -3.81 -6.84 -8.95
N LEU A 147 -3.41 -5.63 -8.56
CA LEU A 147 -2.15 -5.39 -7.85
C LEU A 147 -2.07 -6.22 -6.55
N GLY A 148 -3.14 -6.22 -5.75
CA GLY A 148 -3.21 -7.04 -4.54
C GLY A 148 -3.10 -8.53 -4.82
N ALA A 149 -3.77 -9.04 -5.87
CA ALA A 149 -3.67 -10.45 -6.27
C ALA A 149 -2.25 -10.80 -6.75
N MET A 150 -1.59 -9.93 -7.52
CA MET A 150 -0.20 -10.13 -7.97
C MET A 150 0.76 -10.20 -6.78
N ASN A 151 0.58 -9.34 -5.77
CA ASN A 151 1.39 -9.35 -4.56
C ASN A 151 1.22 -10.66 -3.76
N VAL A 152 -0.02 -11.14 -3.59
CA VAL A 152 -0.30 -12.42 -2.92
C VAL A 152 0.37 -13.59 -3.65
N VAL A 153 0.27 -13.63 -4.98
CA VAL A 153 0.91 -14.67 -5.79
C VAL A 153 2.43 -14.61 -5.68
N ALA A 154 3.03 -13.43 -5.76
CA ALA A 154 4.46 -13.25 -5.63
C ALA A 154 4.95 -13.72 -4.24
N THR A 155 4.26 -13.35 -3.17
CA THR A 155 4.58 -13.76 -1.80
C THR A 155 4.48 -15.29 -1.65
N ALA A 156 3.41 -15.91 -2.16
CA ALA A 156 3.23 -17.36 -2.11
C ALA A 156 4.33 -18.12 -2.88
N LEU A 157 4.73 -17.61 -4.05
CA LEU A 157 5.82 -18.20 -4.83
C LEU A 157 7.16 -18.10 -4.11
N LEU A 158 7.46 -16.96 -3.46
CA LEU A 158 8.68 -16.76 -2.67
C LEU A 158 8.70 -17.66 -1.43
N ALA A 159 7.55 -17.87 -0.80
CA ALA A 159 7.43 -18.79 0.34
C ALA A 159 7.48 -20.27 -0.05
N GLY A 160 7.52 -20.60 -1.35
CA GLY A 160 7.45 -21.98 -1.84
C GLY A 160 6.09 -22.65 -1.67
N GLU A 161 5.03 -21.86 -1.44
CA GLU A 161 3.68 -22.33 -1.30
C GLU A 161 3.05 -22.67 -2.66
N SER A 162 2.23 -23.71 -2.68
CA SER A 162 1.46 -24.04 -3.87
C SER A 162 0.35 -23.02 -4.09
N VAL A 163 0.38 -22.33 -5.20
CA VAL A 163 -0.65 -21.35 -5.61
C VAL A 163 -1.96 -22.01 -6.05
N ALA A 164 -2.04 -23.34 -6.01
CA ALA A 164 -3.24 -24.11 -6.34
C ALA A 164 -4.31 -23.89 -5.26
N GLY A 165 -5.13 -22.86 -5.42
CA GLY A 165 -6.25 -22.58 -4.52
C GLY A 165 -6.61 -21.11 -4.33
N VAL A 166 -5.87 -20.17 -4.92
CA VAL A 166 -6.26 -18.77 -4.92
C VAL A 166 -7.35 -18.55 -5.99
N ALA A 167 -8.58 -18.92 -5.65
CA ALA A 167 -9.73 -18.50 -6.44
C ALA A 167 -10.01 -17.02 -6.16
N PRO A 168 -10.28 -16.21 -7.18
CA PRO A 168 -10.70 -14.83 -6.95
C PRO A 168 -12.06 -14.81 -6.25
N HIS A 169 -12.11 -14.19 -5.09
CA HIS A 169 -13.36 -13.85 -4.41
C HIS A 169 -13.93 -12.54 -4.94
#